data_35cebfe1a410f7aa952b660ab3a9c4d8
#
_entry.id   35cebfe1a410f7aa952b660ab3a9c4d8
#
_cell.length_a   1.000
_cell.length_b   1.000
_cell.length_c   1.000
_cell.angle_alpha   90.00
_cell.angle_beta   90.00
_cell.angle_gamma   90.00
#
_symmetry.space_group_name_H-M   'P 1'
#
loop_
_entity.id
_entity.type
_entity.pdbx_description
1 polymer ?
#
loop_
_entity_poly.entity_id
_entity_poly.type
_entity_poly.pdbx_seq_one_letter_code
_entity_poly.pdbx_strand_id
1 'polypeptide(L)' 'MKQYKAVAGPMHISVEKGNTQAAFDLFAEIINREAECGWEYHSMETITVTEKPGCTQQPIPKSYYMLIFVKNI' A
#
# COMPACT_ATOMS: atom_id res chain seq x y z
N MET A 1 8.91 23.23 -0.37
CA MET A 1 8.84 22.23 -1.45
C MET A 1 8.28 20.95 -0.91
N LYS A 2 7.40 20.29 -1.66
CA LYS A 2 6.77 19.05 -1.20
C LYS A 2 7.43 17.83 -1.84
N GLN A 3 7.60 16.81 -1.06
CA GLN A 3 8.12 15.52 -1.52
C GLN A 3 7.05 14.46 -1.30
N TYR A 4 6.86 13.60 -2.29
CA TYR A 4 5.88 12.51 -2.24
C TYR A 4 6.58 11.17 -2.16
N LYS A 5 5.91 10.24 -1.49
CA LYS A 5 6.43 8.90 -1.29
C LYS A 5 5.30 7.89 -1.47
N ALA A 6 5.57 6.81 -2.17
CA ALA A 6 4.61 5.73 -2.36
C ALA A 6 5.02 4.53 -1.52
N VAL A 7 4.07 3.98 -0.76
CA VAL A 7 4.31 2.82 0.09
C VAL A 7 3.30 1.75 -0.29
N ALA A 8 3.76 0.53 -0.46
CA ALA A 8 2.87 -0.58 -0.76
C ALA A 8 1.97 -0.89 0.43
N GLY A 9 0.69 -1.04 0.16
CA GLY A 9 -0.26 -1.48 1.17
C GLY A 9 -0.19 -2.98 1.39
N PRO A 10 -1.01 -3.52 2.31
CA PRO A 10 -1.04 -4.96 2.53
C PRO A 10 -1.40 -5.70 1.25
N MET A 11 -0.59 -6.66 0.85
CA MET A 11 -0.81 -7.42 -0.39
C MET A 11 -1.89 -8.47 -0.23
N HIS A 12 -2.05 -8.98 0.97
CA HIS A 12 -3.01 -10.02 1.26
C HIS A 12 -3.64 -9.74 2.61
N ILE A 13 -4.95 -9.58 2.62
CA ILE A 13 -5.68 -9.29 3.84
C ILE A 13 -6.65 -10.44 4.08
N SER A 14 -6.46 -11.13 5.21
CA SER A 14 -7.33 -12.20 5.62
C SER A 14 -7.81 -11.93 7.03
N VAL A 15 -9.11 -11.90 7.22
CA VAL A 15 -9.70 -11.63 8.52
C VAL A 15 -10.78 -12.66 8.81
N GLU A 16 -11.07 -12.86 10.07
CA GLU A 16 -12.16 -13.74 10.47
C GLU A 16 -13.51 -13.12 10.13
N LYS A 17 -14.49 -13.97 9.93
CA LYS A 17 -15.84 -13.53 9.60
C LYS A 17 -16.34 -12.55 10.67
N GLY A 18 -16.84 -11.41 10.22
CA GLY A 18 -17.36 -10.38 11.12
C GLY A 18 -16.30 -9.43 11.66
N ASN A 19 -15.03 -9.64 11.35
CA ASN A 19 -13.94 -8.79 11.86
C ASN A 19 -13.26 -8.00 10.74
N THR A 20 -14.07 -7.27 9.96
CA THR A 20 -13.53 -6.43 8.87
C THR A 20 -12.71 -5.26 9.40
N GLN A 21 -12.95 -4.82 10.62
CA GLN A 21 -12.19 -3.73 11.20
C GLN A 21 -10.70 -4.05 11.28
N ALA A 22 -10.35 -5.33 11.46
CA ALA A 22 -8.94 -5.74 11.49
C ALA A 22 -8.23 -5.41 10.18
N ALA A 23 -8.92 -5.49 9.05
CA ALA A 23 -8.35 -5.11 7.76
C ALA A 23 -8.05 -3.62 7.69
N PHE A 24 -8.98 -2.79 8.19
CA PHE A 24 -8.79 -1.35 8.20
C PHE A 24 -7.67 -0.94 9.14
N ASP A 25 -7.51 -1.66 10.25
CA ASP A 25 -6.44 -1.38 11.22
C ASP A 25 -5.06 -1.58 10.62
N LEU A 26 -4.90 -2.49 9.66
CA LEU A 26 -3.63 -2.67 8.96
C LEU A 26 -3.22 -1.42 8.19
N PHE A 27 -4.18 -0.78 7.53
CA PHE A 27 -3.91 0.46 6.81
C PHE A 27 -3.60 1.60 7.79
N ALA A 28 -4.37 1.70 8.87
CA ALA A 28 -4.13 2.72 9.88
C ALA A 28 -2.74 2.58 10.50
N GLU A 29 -2.29 1.35 10.71
CA GLU A 29 -0.97 1.09 11.26
C GLU A 29 0.13 1.62 10.33
N ILE A 30 0.00 1.38 9.03
CA ILE A 30 0.96 1.89 8.05
C ILE A 30 0.96 3.41 8.05
N ILE A 31 -0.22 4.03 8.05
CA ILE A 31 -0.35 5.48 8.03
C ILE A 31 0.29 6.10 9.28
N ASN A 32 0.01 5.53 10.44
CA ASN A 32 0.56 6.03 11.69
C ASN A 32 2.07 5.88 11.78
N ARG A 33 2.60 4.78 11.27
CA ARG A 33 4.04 4.56 11.24
C ARG A 33 4.75 5.60 10.39
N GLU A 34 4.18 5.92 9.23
CA GLU A 34 4.77 6.96 8.38
C GLU A 34 4.61 8.34 8.98
N ALA A 35 3.51 8.59 9.69
CA ALA A 35 3.29 9.87 10.36
C ALA A 35 4.34 10.14 11.43
N GLU A 36 4.83 9.10 12.11
CA GLU A 36 5.90 9.25 13.08
C GLU A 36 7.20 9.76 12.46
N CYS A 37 7.39 9.48 11.17
CA CYS A 37 8.55 9.95 10.42
C CYS A 37 8.33 11.29 9.73
N GLY A 38 7.20 11.95 10.01
CA GLY A 38 6.88 13.26 9.45
C GLY A 38 6.15 13.22 8.12
N TRP A 39 5.72 12.05 7.68
CA TRP A 39 4.96 11.90 6.45
C TRP A 39 3.47 12.03 6.72
N GLU A 40 2.78 12.79 5.88
CA GLU A 40 1.34 13.00 5.96
C GLU A 40 0.65 12.17 4.89
N TYR A 41 -0.40 11.45 5.27
CA TYR A 41 -1.17 10.67 4.32
C TYR A 41 -1.83 11.60 3.29
N HIS A 42 -1.71 11.25 2.02
CA HIS A 42 -2.27 12.05 0.92
C HIS A 42 -3.42 11.29 0.23
N SER A 43 -3.17 10.09 -0.27
CA SER A 43 -4.19 9.33 -0.99
C SER A 43 -3.80 7.86 -1.07
N MET A 44 -4.79 7.04 -1.45
CA MET A 44 -4.58 5.63 -1.73
C MET A 44 -5.07 5.34 -3.12
N GLU A 45 -4.21 4.69 -3.91
CA GLU A 45 -4.52 4.33 -5.28
C GLU A 45 -4.31 2.83 -5.48
N THR A 46 -5.03 2.27 -6.44
CA THR A 46 -4.84 0.87 -6.83
C THR A 46 -4.06 0.84 -8.13
N ILE A 47 -2.98 0.06 -8.16
CA ILE A 47 -2.18 -0.11 -9.37
C ILE A 47 -2.07 -1.59 -9.71
N THR A 48 -1.88 -1.86 -11.00
CA THR A 48 -1.64 -3.22 -11.48
C THR A 48 -0.20 -3.31 -11.95
N VAL A 49 0.55 -4.24 -11.39
CA VAL A 49 1.94 -4.48 -11.75
C VAL A 49 2.03 -5.83 -12.40
N THR A 50 2.62 -5.87 -13.60
CA THR A 50 2.85 -7.12 -14.31
C THR A 50 4.28 -7.57 -14.02
N GLU A 51 4.42 -8.64 -13.27
CA GLU A 51 5.72 -9.22 -12.98
C GLU A 51 6.10 -10.17 -14.12
N LYS A 52 7.33 -10.05 -14.60
CA LYS A 52 7.86 -10.95 -15.62
C LYS A 52 8.62 -12.07 -14.93
N PRO A 53 8.01 -13.25 -14.80
CA PRO A 53 8.77 -14.40 -14.32
C PRO A 53 9.76 -14.86 -15.38
N GLY A 54 10.65 -15.79 -15.03
CA GLY A 54 11.68 -16.26 -15.95
C GLY A 54 11.15 -16.75 -17.29
N CYS A 55 12.05 -17.16 -18.17
CA CYS A 55 11.82 -17.35 -19.60
C CYS A 55 10.68 -18.27 -20.03
N THR A 56 10.14 -19.09 -19.14
CA THR A 56 9.14 -20.10 -19.49
C THR A 56 7.74 -19.84 -18.98
N GLN A 57 7.54 -18.76 -18.22
CA GLN A 57 6.24 -18.45 -17.63
C GLN A 57 5.67 -17.17 -18.20
N GLN A 58 4.36 -17.12 -18.30
CA GLN A 58 3.68 -15.93 -18.77
C GLN A 58 3.64 -14.86 -17.67
N PRO A 59 3.73 -13.58 -18.02
CA PRO A 59 3.59 -12.50 -17.05
C PRO A 59 2.23 -12.57 -16.36
N ILE A 60 2.23 -12.38 -15.05
CA ILE A 60 1.01 -12.41 -14.25
C ILE A 60 0.76 -11.02 -13.69
N PRO A 61 -0.38 -10.39 -14.04
CA PRO A 61 -0.73 -9.11 -13.44
C PRO A 61 -1.21 -9.29 -12.01
N LYS A 62 -0.76 -8.41 -11.13
CA LYS A 62 -1.20 -8.37 -9.74
C LYS A 62 -1.58 -6.95 -9.36
N SER A 63 -2.66 -6.81 -8.62
CA SER A 63 -3.12 -5.50 -8.14
C SER A 63 -2.61 -5.25 -6.74
N TYR A 64 -2.15 -4.03 -6.52
CA TYR A 64 -1.63 -3.59 -5.23
C TYR A 64 -2.31 -2.30 -4.83
N TYR A 65 -2.43 -2.09 -3.53
CA TYR A 65 -2.79 -0.80 -2.99
C TYR A 65 -1.51 0.01 -2.77
N MET A 66 -1.54 1.27 -3.20
CA MET A 66 -0.41 2.17 -3.07
C MET A 66 -0.85 3.36 -2.25
N LEU A 67 -0.22 3.55 -1.10
CA LEU A 67 -0.50 4.69 -0.23
C LEU A 67 0.49 5.79 -0.56
N ILE A 68 -0.04 6.98 -0.83
CA ILE A 68 0.77 8.14 -1.17
C ILE A 68 0.87 9.04 0.06
N PHE A 69 2.09 9.39 0.40
CA PHE A 69 2.38 10.29 1.51
C PHE A 69 3.09 11.53 1.00
N VAL A 70 2.92 12.62 1.70
CA VAL A 70 3.53 13.89 1.34
C VAL A 70 4.25 14.46 2.56
N LYS A 71 5.37 15.11 2.30
CA LYS A 71 6.17 15.76 3.34
C LYS A 71 6.65 17.10 2.80
N ASN A 72 6.57 18.10 3.64
CA ASN A 72 7.07 19.43 3.29
C ASN A 72 8.51 19.55 3.74
N ILE A 73 9.40 19.77 2.77
CA ILE A 73 10.84 19.88 3.02
C ILE A 73 11.36 21.26 2.68
#